data_ae0b7f21f6ed814ec3fef81919dd2b92
#
_entry.id   ae0b7f21f6ed814ec3fef81919dd2b92
#
_cell.length_a   1.000
_cell.length_b   1.000
_cell.length_c   1.000
_cell.angle_alpha   90.00
_cell.angle_beta   90.00
_cell.angle_gamma   90.00
#
_symmetry.space_group_name_H-M   'P 1'
#
loop_
_entity.id
_entity.type
_entity.pdbx_description
1 polymer ?
#
loop_
_entity_poly.entity_id
_entity_poly.type
_entity_poly.pdbx_seq_one_letter_code
_entity_poly.pdbx_strand_id
1 'polypeptide(L)'
;MRILVTGGAGYIGSHTVALLKARGDFVVVFDSMELGHREAIGDTPLVVGNTRDQPLVKQVIGDHKLDSLIHFAAYKAAGESMQKPAKYFDNNVHGSLCLFEAAREAGVRRVVFSSTAAVYGTPKTLPIAEDSPLHPENPYGESKLLVEQMLRWFDTCHGMRSVALRYFNAAGAALDGQNGEDPRYVQNLIPLVMKAAVGRLAKVAVFGNDYPTPDGTGVRDYIHVLDLAEGHARALDFMAKHDRSDVFNLGTGQGSSVLEILKLARATSGKEIPAEIVPRRPGDPAAVWADNSKARTVLGWQPRYGLKEIIDTSWAWHNGHPDGFVK
;
A
#
# COMPACT_ATOMS: atom_id res chain seq x y z
N MET A 1 15.91 9.49 12.08
CA MET A 1 14.67 10.23 12.36
C MET A 1 13.89 9.56 13.49
N ARG A 2 12.88 10.24 14.04
CA ARG A 2 11.96 9.68 15.05
C ARG A 2 10.55 9.66 14.48
N ILE A 3 10.06 8.50 14.13
CA ILE A 3 8.95 8.35 13.18
C ILE A 3 7.76 7.67 13.84
N LEU A 4 6.56 8.27 13.73
CA LEU A 4 5.30 7.60 13.99
C LEU A 4 4.84 6.88 12.71
N VAL A 5 4.54 5.59 12.82
CA VAL A 5 4.00 4.82 11.70
C VAL A 5 2.59 4.33 12.06
N THR A 6 1.57 4.98 11.52
CA THR A 6 0.18 4.54 11.72
C THR A 6 -0.18 3.45 10.73
N GLY A 7 -0.88 2.40 11.17
CA GLY A 7 -1.09 1.20 10.37
C GLY A 7 0.19 0.38 10.18
N GLY A 8 1.18 0.59 11.08
CA GLY A 8 2.49 -0.03 11.00
C GLY A 8 2.51 -1.53 11.25
N ALA A 9 1.47 -2.09 11.87
CA ALA A 9 1.32 -3.52 12.08
C ALA A 9 0.62 -4.25 10.91
N GLY A 10 0.19 -3.50 9.88
CA GLY A 10 -0.37 -4.03 8.65
C GLY A 10 0.70 -4.48 7.65
N TYR A 11 0.27 -5.03 6.51
CA TYR A 11 1.16 -5.61 5.49
C TYR A 11 2.27 -4.67 5.02
N ILE A 12 1.95 -3.53 4.39
CA ILE A 12 2.97 -2.60 3.87
C ILE A 12 3.69 -1.89 5.02
N GLY A 13 2.94 -1.53 6.07
CA GLY A 13 3.47 -0.83 7.24
C GLY A 13 4.58 -1.61 7.94
N SER A 14 4.39 -2.92 8.17
CA SER A 14 5.38 -3.76 8.87
C SER A 14 6.70 -3.91 8.12
N HIS A 15 6.65 -4.04 6.78
CA HIS A 15 7.86 -4.06 5.95
C HIS A 15 8.59 -2.71 5.98
N THR A 16 7.83 -1.60 6.00
CA THR A 16 8.39 -0.25 6.13
C THR A 16 9.02 -0.05 7.52
N VAL A 17 8.35 -0.50 8.58
CA VAL A 17 8.90 -0.49 9.95
C VAL A 17 10.21 -1.26 10.04
N ALA A 18 10.27 -2.46 9.48
CA ALA A 18 11.50 -3.26 9.45
C ALA A 18 12.65 -2.55 8.74
N LEU A 19 12.39 -1.93 7.57
CA LEU A 19 13.38 -1.16 6.82
C LEU A 19 13.88 0.06 7.62
N LEU A 20 12.98 0.84 8.21
CA LEU A 20 13.34 2.04 8.98
C LEU A 20 14.19 1.69 10.20
N LYS A 21 13.87 0.61 10.92
CA LYS A 21 14.69 0.10 12.01
C LYS A 21 16.09 -0.32 11.54
N ALA A 22 16.16 -1.05 10.42
CA ALA A 22 17.45 -1.44 9.83
C ALA A 22 18.32 -0.25 9.41
N ARG A 23 17.70 0.90 9.07
CA ARG A 23 18.37 2.18 8.81
C ARG A 23 18.87 2.89 10.09
N GLY A 24 18.47 2.43 11.27
CA GLY A 24 18.76 3.08 12.54
C GLY A 24 17.77 4.20 12.93
N ASP A 25 16.63 4.29 12.27
CA ASP A 25 15.55 5.19 12.65
C ASP A 25 14.84 4.70 13.92
N PHE A 26 14.40 5.61 14.79
CA PHE A 26 13.55 5.27 15.92
C PHE A 26 12.09 5.28 15.47
N VAL A 27 11.41 4.16 15.62
CA VAL A 27 10.06 3.96 15.14
C VAL A 27 9.11 3.62 16.27
N VAL A 28 7.95 4.28 16.30
CA VAL A 28 6.79 3.88 17.11
C VAL A 28 5.66 3.54 16.17
N VAL A 29 5.09 2.36 16.33
CA VAL A 29 3.89 1.92 15.60
C VAL A 29 2.65 2.36 16.37
N PHE A 30 1.69 2.96 15.65
CA PHE A 30 0.36 3.29 16.14
C PHE A 30 -0.67 2.56 15.29
N ASP A 31 -1.37 1.59 15.86
CA ASP A 31 -2.25 0.71 15.10
C ASP A 31 -3.48 0.34 15.92
N SER A 32 -4.64 0.18 15.29
CA SER A 32 -5.85 -0.29 15.97
C SER A 32 -5.83 -1.79 16.27
N MET A 33 -4.94 -2.52 15.62
CA MET A 33 -4.81 -3.97 15.64
C MET A 33 -6.04 -4.73 15.12
N GLU A 34 -6.94 -4.04 14.41
CA GLU A 34 -8.10 -4.67 13.77
C GLU A 34 -7.68 -5.69 12.69
N LEU A 35 -6.70 -5.30 11.86
CA LEU A 35 -6.12 -6.14 10.80
C LEU A 35 -4.60 -6.25 10.90
N GLY A 36 -4.01 -5.61 11.91
CA GLY A 36 -2.57 -5.61 12.16
C GLY A 36 -2.14 -6.79 13.03
N HIS A 37 -0.85 -7.15 12.96
CA HIS A 37 -0.25 -8.26 13.69
C HIS A 37 0.97 -7.80 14.48
N ARG A 38 0.99 -8.11 15.78
CA ARG A 38 2.13 -7.79 16.66
C ARG A 38 3.40 -8.49 16.18
N GLU A 39 3.26 -9.70 15.71
CA GLU A 39 4.34 -10.56 15.21
C GLU A 39 5.05 -9.90 14.00
N ALA A 40 4.31 -9.18 13.15
CA ALA A 40 4.86 -8.53 11.96
C ALA A 40 5.83 -7.37 12.26
N ILE A 41 5.79 -6.81 13.46
CA ILE A 41 6.63 -5.66 13.86
C ILE A 41 7.68 -5.99 14.93
N GLY A 42 7.75 -7.26 15.36
CA GLY A 42 8.74 -7.75 16.32
C GLY A 42 8.75 -6.97 17.64
N ASP A 43 9.90 -6.50 18.08
CA ASP A 43 10.11 -5.74 19.31
C ASP A 43 9.81 -4.22 19.19
N THR A 44 9.36 -3.76 18.02
CA THR A 44 9.05 -2.33 17.80
C THR A 44 8.01 -1.81 18.81
N PRO A 45 8.22 -0.64 19.43
CA PRO A 45 7.22 -0.01 20.28
C PRO A 45 5.87 0.12 19.57
N LEU A 46 4.81 -0.39 20.23
CA LEU A 46 3.45 -0.38 19.72
C LEU A 46 2.52 0.35 20.69
N VAL A 47 1.78 1.31 20.19
CA VAL A 47 0.63 1.89 20.87
C VAL A 47 -0.64 1.48 20.14
N VAL A 48 -1.53 0.81 20.85
CA VAL A 48 -2.84 0.41 20.31
C VAL A 48 -3.80 1.59 20.44
N GLY A 49 -4.34 2.06 19.31
CA GLY A 49 -5.23 3.22 19.30
C GLY A 49 -5.87 3.49 17.96
N ASN A 50 -6.80 4.43 17.93
CA ASN A 50 -7.48 4.89 16.72
C ASN A 50 -6.96 6.28 16.33
N THR A 51 -6.75 6.53 15.04
CA THR A 51 -6.28 7.83 14.53
C THR A 51 -7.17 9.02 14.89
N ARG A 52 -8.42 8.78 15.28
CA ARG A 52 -9.36 9.78 15.77
C ARG A 52 -9.11 10.20 17.22
N ASP A 53 -8.33 9.42 17.97
CA ASP A 53 -7.97 9.76 19.36
C ASP A 53 -6.81 10.77 19.39
N GLN A 54 -7.16 12.04 19.13
CA GLN A 54 -6.17 13.13 19.08
C GLN A 54 -5.38 13.29 20.38
N PRO A 55 -5.96 13.21 21.59
CA PRO A 55 -5.20 13.24 22.82
C PRO A 55 -4.12 12.17 22.90
N LEU A 56 -4.47 10.91 22.58
CA LEU A 56 -3.52 9.81 22.59
C LEU A 56 -2.42 9.99 21.52
N VAL A 57 -2.78 10.43 20.31
CA VAL A 57 -1.81 10.70 19.24
C VAL A 57 -0.81 11.77 19.68
N LYS A 58 -1.28 12.90 20.27
CA LYS A 58 -0.41 13.98 20.79
C LYS A 58 0.49 13.48 21.90
N GLN A 59 -0.04 12.72 22.83
CA GLN A 59 0.74 12.11 23.91
C GLN A 59 1.87 11.24 23.36
N VAL A 60 1.58 10.32 22.46
CA VAL A 60 2.59 9.42 21.86
C VAL A 60 3.68 10.19 21.14
N ILE A 61 3.31 11.21 20.35
CA ILE A 61 4.29 12.06 19.67
C ILE A 61 5.18 12.78 20.67
N GLY A 62 4.61 13.36 21.73
CA GLY A 62 5.34 14.08 22.77
C GLY A 62 6.27 13.17 23.59
N ASP A 63 5.75 12.06 24.11
CA ASP A 63 6.49 11.10 24.95
C ASP A 63 7.72 10.55 24.23
N HIS A 64 7.57 10.28 22.93
CA HIS A 64 8.62 9.72 22.09
C HIS A 64 9.37 10.77 21.27
N LYS A 65 9.03 12.06 21.35
CA LYS A 65 9.66 13.18 20.60
C LYS A 65 9.73 12.87 19.09
N LEU A 66 8.59 12.42 18.52
CA LEU A 66 8.51 12.04 17.11
C LEU A 66 8.46 13.29 16.23
N ASP A 67 9.24 13.30 15.14
CA ASP A 67 9.39 14.45 14.23
C ASP A 67 8.74 14.25 12.86
N SER A 68 8.39 13.03 12.54
CA SER A 68 7.88 12.61 11.23
C SER A 68 6.77 11.58 11.38
N LEU A 69 5.87 11.50 10.39
CA LEU A 69 4.74 10.60 10.33
C LEU A 69 4.75 9.85 9.00
N ILE A 70 4.54 8.53 9.04
CA ILE A 70 4.12 7.74 7.87
C ILE A 70 2.72 7.20 8.14
N HIS A 71 1.78 7.50 7.24
CA HIS A 71 0.37 7.18 7.43
C HIS A 71 -0.10 6.09 6.47
N PHE A 72 -0.20 4.85 6.99
CA PHE A 72 -0.78 3.70 6.29
C PHE A 72 -2.21 3.38 6.74
N ALA A 73 -2.58 3.72 7.97
CA ALA A 73 -3.85 3.33 8.57
C ALA A 73 -5.05 3.73 7.71
N ALA A 74 -5.69 2.76 7.07
CA ALA A 74 -6.86 2.96 6.21
C ALA A 74 -7.53 1.63 5.87
N TYR A 75 -8.84 1.64 5.60
CA TYR A 75 -9.49 0.57 4.86
C TYR A 75 -9.15 0.69 3.36
N LYS A 76 -8.85 -0.44 2.70
CA LYS A 76 -8.30 -0.48 1.33
C LYS A 76 -9.15 -1.24 0.30
N ALA A 77 -10.25 -1.87 0.70
CA ALA A 77 -11.04 -2.74 -0.15
C ALA A 77 -12.02 -1.93 -1.02
N ALA A 78 -11.65 -1.66 -2.29
CA ALA A 78 -12.47 -0.88 -3.21
C ALA A 78 -13.88 -1.44 -3.37
N GLY A 79 -14.06 -2.77 -3.48
CA GLY A 79 -15.37 -3.41 -3.58
C GLY A 79 -16.24 -3.20 -2.33
N GLU A 80 -15.69 -3.31 -1.11
CA GLU A 80 -16.41 -3.02 0.13
C GLU A 80 -16.78 -1.53 0.21
N SER A 81 -15.92 -0.63 -0.28
CA SER A 81 -16.18 0.80 -0.24
C SER A 81 -17.45 1.20 -1.00
N MET A 82 -17.78 0.49 -2.09
CA MET A 82 -19.02 0.70 -2.84
C MET A 82 -20.28 0.31 -2.05
N GLN A 83 -20.13 -0.60 -1.09
CA GLN A 83 -21.25 -1.06 -0.25
C GLN A 83 -21.34 -0.28 1.07
N LYS A 84 -20.20 0.17 1.60
CA LYS A 84 -20.08 0.83 2.90
C LYS A 84 -19.30 2.15 2.83
N PRO A 85 -19.72 3.14 2.01
CA PRO A 85 -18.94 4.35 1.80
C PRO A 85 -18.68 5.14 3.09
N ALA A 86 -19.67 5.22 3.98
CA ALA A 86 -19.54 5.93 5.26
C ALA A 86 -18.39 5.38 6.12
N LYS A 87 -18.17 4.05 6.14
CA LYS A 87 -17.04 3.42 6.84
C LYS A 87 -15.70 3.97 6.33
N TYR A 88 -15.57 4.14 5.01
CA TYR A 88 -14.34 4.63 4.37
C TYR A 88 -14.12 6.13 4.61
N PHE A 89 -15.14 6.94 4.50
CA PHE A 89 -15.02 8.38 4.77
C PHE A 89 -14.75 8.65 6.26
N ASP A 90 -15.43 7.97 7.18
CA ASP A 90 -15.19 8.14 8.61
C ASP A 90 -13.78 7.70 9.02
N ASN A 91 -13.33 6.53 8.57
CA ASN A 91 -12.01 6.04 8.95
C ASN A 91 -10.88 6.74 8.17
N ASN A 92 -10.97 6.78 6.83
CA ASN A 92 -9.85 7.24 6.00
C ASN A 92 -9.77 8.77 5.94
N VAL A 93 -10.89 9.50 5.91
CA VAL A 93 -10.88 10.96 5.78
C VAL A 93 -10.91 11.62 7.15
N HIS A 94 -11.95 11.36 7.96
CA HIS A 94 -12.06 11.95 9.29
C HIS A 94 -10.93 11.49 10.22
N GLY A 95 -10.59 10.18 10.20
CA GLY A 95 -9.45 9.67 10.97
C GLY A 95 -8.11 10.31 10.58
N SER A 96 -7.88 10.56 9.28
CA SER A 96 -6.68 11.27 8.82
C SER A 96 -6.68 12.74 9.24
N LEU A 97 -7.83 13.43 9.17
CA LEU A 97 -7.95 14.81 9.63
C LEU A 97 -7.58 14.93 11.12
N CYS A 98 -8.16 14.08 11.96
CA CYS A 98 -7.83 14.04 13.40
C CYS A 98 -6.35 13.78 13.65
N LEU A 99 -5.76 12.83 12.92
CA LEU A 99 -4.34 12.50 13.02
C LEU A 99 -3.44 13.67 12.64
N PHE A 100 -3.72 14.33 11.51
CA PHE A 100 -2.88 15.43 11.03
C PHE A 100 -2.98 16.65 11.95
N GLU A 101 -4.15 16.96 12.48
CA GLU A 101 -4.30 18.06 13.43
C GLU A 101 -3.54 17.77 14.73
N ALA A 102 -3.66 16.58 15.29
CA ALA A 102 -2.90 16.17 16.46
C ALA A 102 -1.38 16.19 16.21
N ALA A 103 -0.94 15.69 15.04
CA ALA A 103 0.47 15.67 14.65
C ALA A 103 1.04 17.08 14.48
N ARG A 104 0.29 17.99 13.83
CA ARG A 104 0.62 19.41 13.68
C ARG A 104 0.81 20.10 15.04
N GLU A 105 -0.18 19.94 15.93
CA GLU A 105 -0.12 20.54 17.27
C GLU A 105 1.03 19.99 18.11
N ALA A 106 1.39 18.72 17.92
CA ALA A 106 2.56 18.11 18.58
C ALA A 106 3.90 18.40 17.90
N GLY A 107 3.93 19.21 16.82
CA GLY A 107 5.15 19.68 16.17
C GLY A 107 5.70 18.81 15.06
N VAL A 108 4.97 17.80 14.58
CA VAL A 108 5.34 17.01 13.39
C VAL A 108 5.33 17.90 12.15
N ARG A 109 6.40 17.86 11.38
CA ARG A 109 6.60 18.71 10.19
C ARG A 109 6.58 17.95 8.88
N ARG A 110 6.70 16.61 8.90
CA ARG A 110 6.83 15.78 7.69
C ARG A 110 5.88 14.62 7.75
N VAL A 111 5.08 14.47 6.67
CA VAL A 111 4.09 13.40 6.54
C VAL A 111 4.31 12.66 5.23
N VAL A 112 4.57 11.36 5.28
CA VAL A 112 4.46 10.48 4.12
C VAL A 112 3.10 9.83 4.14
N PHE A 113 2.34 10.02 3.08
CA PHE A 113 1.00 9.47 2.94
C PHE A 113 0.96 8.31 1.94
N SER A 114 0.49 7.20 2.42
CA SER A 114 0.19 6.00 1.62
C SER A 114 -1.08 6.25 0.80
N SER A 115 -0.91 6.81 -0.42
CA SER A 115 -1.99 7.02 -1.38
C SER A 115 -2.16 5.81 -2.31
N THR A 116 -2.79 5.95 -3.46
CA THR A 116 -3.15 4.86 -4.35
C THR A 116 -3.29 5.32 -5.80
N ALA A 117 -3.02 4.43 -6.76
CA ALA A 117 -3.36 4.63 -8.16
C ALA A 117 -4.88 4.73 -8.42
N ALA A 118 -5.73 4.27 -7.48
CA ALA A 118 -7.19 4.38 -7.60
C ALA A 118 -7.69 5.84 -7.66
N VAL A 119 -6.86 6.84 -7.31
CA VAL A 119 -7.20 8.26 -7.48
C VAL A 119 -7.33 8.68 -8.94
N TYR A 120 -6.71 7.94 -9.87
CA TYR A 120 -6.78 8.22 -11.30
C TYR A 120 -8.05 7.68 -11.97
N GLY A 121 -8.70 6.66 -11.36
CA GLY A 121 -9.80 5.93 -12.00
C GLY A 121 -9.34 5.17 -13.25
N THR A 122 -10.20 5.13 -14.28
CA THR A 122 -9.88 4.51 -15.57
C THR A 122 -9.00 5.45 -16.42
N PRO A 123 -7.73 5.09 -16.68
CA PRO A 123 -6.81 5.97 -17.39
C PRO A 123 -7.15 6.07 -18.88
N LYS A 124 -7.01 7.28 -19.45
CA LYS A 124 -7.14 7.51 -20.89
C LYS A 124 -5.84 7.21 -21.64
N THR A 125 -4.71 7.34 -20.98
CA THR A 125 -3.37 7.13 -21.55
C THR A 125 -2.52 6.29 -20.59
N LEU A 126 -1.60 5.53 -21.14
CA LEU A 126 -0.64 4.71 -20.40
C LEU A 126 0.78 4.98 -20.94
N PRO A 127 1.80 4.97 -20.11
CA PRO A 127 1.75 4.83 -18.63
C PRO A 127 1.08 6.03 -17.94
N ILE A 128 0.61 5.85 -16.69
CA ILE A 128 -0.04 6.90 -15.89
C ILE A 128 1.05 7.75 -15.22
N ALA A 129 1.11 9.05 -15.56
CA ALA A 129 1.96 10.02 -14.90
C ALA A 129 1.24 10.74 -13.74
N GLU A 130 1.98 11.44 -12.86
CA GLU A 130 1.42 12.11 -11.68
C GLU A 130 0.49 13.29 -12.02
N ASP A 131 0.66 13.89 -13.20
CA ASP A 131 -0.20 14.98 -13.74
C ASP A 131 -1.43 14.47 -14.49
N SER A 132 -1.62 13.14 -14.58
CA SER A 132 -2.84 12.55 -15.16
C SER A 132 -4.07 13.00 -14.39
N PRO A 133 -5.23 13.16 -15.07
CA PRO A 133 -6.48 13.55 -14.42
C PRO A 133 -6.83 12.64 -13.24
N LEU A 134 -7.29 13.25 -12.15
CA LEU A 134 -7.74 12.53 -10.95
C LEU A 134 -9.26 12.39 -11.02
N HIS A 135 -9.73 11.16 -11.15
CA HIS A 135 -11.15 10.85 -11.27
C HIS A 135 -11.48 9.50 -10.62
N PRO A 136 -11.43 9.42 -9.28
CA PRO A 136 -11.72 8.18 -8.56
C PRO A 136 -13.10 7.62 -8.92
N GLU A 137 -13.21 6.32 -9.07
CA GLU A 137 -14.45 5.64 -9.45
C GLU A 137 -15.06 4.83 -8.28
N ASN A 138 -14.49 4.97 -7.08
CA ASN A 138 -15.00 4.32 -5.87
C ASN A 138 -14.65 5.14 -4.61
N PRO A 139 -15.43 4.97 -3.51
CA PRO A 139 -15.22 5.72 -2.27
C PRO A 139 -13.83 5.52 -1.62
N TYR A 140 -13.17 4.39 -1.85
CA TYR A 140 -11.79 4.20 -1.40
C TYR A 140 -10.84 5.17 -2.11
N GLY A 141 -10.84 5.20 -3.45
CA GLY A 141 -10.02 6.13 -4.23
C GLY A 141 -10.34 7.58 -3.90
N GLU A 142 -11.63 7.92 -3.80
CA GLU A 142 -12.09 9.25 -3.39
C GLU A 142 -11.57 9.64 -2.01
N SER A 143 -11.65 8.73 -1.01
CA SER A 143 -11.13 9.00 0.34
C SER A 143 -9.64 9.31 0.34
N LYS A 144 -8.86 8.62 -0.49
CA LYS A 144 -7.41 8.88 -0.62
C LYS A 144 -7.13 10.23 -1.27
N LEU A 145 -7.87 10.59 -2.33
CA LEU A 145 -7.75 11.89 -2.99
C LEU A 145 -8.09 13.04 -2.04
N LEU A 146 -9.15 12.93 -1.25
CA LEU A 146 -9.53 13.92 -0.25
C LEU A 146 -8.41 14.12 0.79
N VAL A 147 -7.74 13.05 1.21
CA VAL A 147 -6.59 13.15 2.13
C VAL A 147 -5.40 13.84 1.48
N GLU A 148 -5.08 13.59 0.21
CA GLU A 148 -4.05 14.36 -0.52
C GLU A 148 -4.39 15.86 -0.56
N GLN A 149 -5.66 16.21 -0.80
CA GLN A 149 -6.12 17.60 -0.81
C GLN A 149 -6.02 18.26 0.57
N MET A 150 -6.36 17.53 1.65
CA MET A 150 -6.16 18.02 3.02
C MET A 150 -4.68 18.29 3.30
N LEU A 151 -3.78 17.38 2.97
CA LEU A 151 -2.34 17.56 3.19
C LEU A 151 -1.79 18.77 2.46
N ARG A 152 -2.27 19.06 1.24
CA ARG A 152 -1.91 20.30 0.53
C ARG A 152 -2.30 21.56 1.34
N TRP A 153 -3.47 21.55 2.01
CA TRP A 153 -3.88 22.67 2.85
C TRP A 153 -3.08 22.74 4.16
N PHE A 154 -2.74 21.61 4.76
CA PHE A 154 -1.85 21.58 5.92
C PHE A 154 -0.45 22.12 5.59
N ASP A 155 0.04 21.85 4.39
CA ASP A 155 1.29 22.46 3.91
C ASP A 155 1.14 23.97 3.73
N THR A 156 0.13 24.42 2.97
CA THR A 156 -0.08 25.84 2.67
C THR A 156 -0.29 26.68 3.92
N CYS A 157 -1.11 26.20 4.86
CA CYS A 157 -1.50 26.98 6.05
C CYS A 157 -0.52 26.86 7.22
N HIS A 158 0.19 25.72 7.31
CA HIS A 158 0.95 25.37 8.51
C HIS A 158 2.41 24.94 8.23
N GLY A 159 2.81 24.85 6.96
CA GLY A 159 4.16 24.39 6.57
C GLY A 159 4.43 22.93 6.93
N MET A 160 3.38 22.09 7.07
CA MET A 160 3.52 20.67 7.30
C MET A 160 3.74 19.98 5.96
N ARG A 161 5.00 19.70 5.62
CA ARG A 161 5.39 19.10 4.34
C ARG A 161 4.83 17.69 4.22
N SER A 162 4.38 17.33 3.01
CA SER A 162 3.86 16.00 2.75
C SER A 162 4.33 15.42 1.42
N VAL A 163 4.53 14.12 1.41
CA VAL A 163 4.71 13.35 0.18
C VAL A 163 3.62 12.29 0.10
N ALA A 164 2.80 12.37 -0.95
CA ALA A 164 1.83 11.33 -1.26
C ALA A 164 2.44 10.32 -2.24
N LEU A 165 2.40 9.04 -1.87
CA LEU A 165 2.88 7.95 -2.71
C LEU A 165 1.69 7.21 -3.30
N ARG A 166 1.45 7.38 -4.61
CA ARG A 166 0.40 6.70 -5.37
C ARG A 166 0.97 5.42 -5.93
N TYR A 167 0.77 4.31 -5.22
CA TYR A 167 1.25 3.02 -5.69
C TYR A 167 0.14 2.14 -6.25
N PHE A 168 0.56 1.17 -7.05
CA PHE A 168 -0.29 0.27 -7.79
C PHE A 168 -0.56 -1.00 -6.96
N ASN A 169 -0.33 -2.19 -7.47
CA ASN A 169 -0.69 -3.40 -6.74
C ASN A 169 0.48 -3.91 -5.90
N ALA A 170 0.47 -3.60 -4.61
CA ALA A 170 1.44 -4.14 -3.67
C ALA A 170 1.36 -5.67 -3.61
N ALA A 171 2.51 -6.34 -3.70
CA ALA A 171 2.60 -7.79 -3.65
C ALA A 171 3.99 -8.24 -3.17
N GLY A 172 4.21 -9.53 -2.99
CA GLY A 172 5.45 -10.07 -2.45
C GLY A 172 5.44 -10.19 -0.93
N ALA A 173 6.56 -10.58 -0.38
CA ALA A 173 6.77 -10.76 1.05
C ALA A 173 8.23 -10.48 1.42
N ALA A 174 8.58 -10.53 2.69
CA ALA A 174 9.99 -10.48 3.12
C ALA A 174 10.80 -11.62 2.47
N LEU A 175 12.06 -11.32 2.11
CA LEU A 175 12.92 -12.28 1.39
C LEU A 175 13.20 -13.56 2.21
N ASP A 176 13.16 -13.45 3.52
CA ASP A 176 13.32 -14.58 4.46
C ASP A 176 12.03 -15.37 4.69
N GLY A 177 10.91 -14.94 4.07
CA GLY A 177 9.60 -15.57 4.22
C GLY A 177 8.95 -15.43 5.60
N GLN A 178 9.45 -14.52 6.47
CA GLN A 178 8.95 -14.37 7.84
C GLN A 178 7.86 -13.30 8.00
N ASN A 179 7.63 -12.47 6.98
CA ASN A 179 6.61 -11.42 6.99
C ASN A 179 5.96 -11.28 5.61
N GLY A 180 4.64 -11.17 5.57
CA GLY A 180 3.87 -11.04 4.35
C GLY A 180 2.42 -10.64 4.58
N GLU A 181 1.59 -10.64 3.52
CA GLU A 181 0.17 -10.30 3.64
C GLU A 181 -0.61 -11.46 4.31
N ASP A 182 -1.42 -11.13 5.31
CA ASP A 182 -2.25 -12.12 6.00
C ASP A 182 -3.29 -12.75 5.04
N PRO A 183 -3.24 -14.06 4.77
CA PRO A 183 -4.11 -14.72 3.83
C PRO A 183 -5.60 -14.69 4.21
N ARG A 184 -5.95 -14.39 5.45
CA ARG A 184 -7.34 -14.34 5.92
C ARG A 184 -8.13 -13.19 5.32
N TYR A 185 -7.47 -12.07 5.00
CA TYR A 185 -8.11 -10.81 4.59
C TYR A 185 -7.74 -10.35 3.18
N VAL A 186 -7.20 -11.25 2.35
CA VAL A 186 -6.73 -10.92 0.99
C VAL A 186 -7.87 -10.79 -0.01
N GLN A 187 -7.74 -9.78 -0.90
CA GLN A 187 -8.67 -9.54 -2.01
C GLN A 187 -7.94 -9.33 -3.34
N ASN A 188 -6.62 -9.13 -3.30
CA ASN A 188 -5.80 -8.93 -4.47
C ASN A 188 -5.47 -10.27 -5.17
N LEU A 189 -5.15 -10.21 -6.47
CA LEU A 189 -4.95 -11.41 -7.30
C LEU A 189 -3.85 -12.33 -6.76
N ILE A 190 -2.63 -11.81 -6.54
CA ILE A 190 -1.48 -12.65 -6.19
C ILE A 190 -1.72 -13.45 -4.90
N PRO A 191 -2.14 -12.84 -3.77
CA PRO A 191 -2.44 -13.64 -2.57
C PRO A 191 -3.62 -14.61 -2.75
N LEU A 192 -4.62 -14.32 -3.60
CA LEU A 192 -5.67 -15.29 -3.93
C LEU A 192 -5.12 -16.48 -4.73
N VAL A 193 -4.20 -16.23 -5.66
CA VAL A 193 -3.47 -17.26 -6.41
C VAL A 193 -2.66 -18.14 -5.44
N MET A 194 -1.97 -17.54 -4.47
CA MET A 194 -1.22 -18.29 -3.44
C MET A 194 -2.16 -19.12 -2.54
N LYS A 195 -3.32 -18.57 -2.14
CA LYS A 195 -4.36 -19.35 -1.42
C LYS A 195 -4.83 -20.57 -2.19
N ALA A 196 -5.00 -20.44 -3.50
CA ALA A 196 -5.35 -21.58 -4.34
C ALA A 196 -4.20 -22.60 -4.43
N ALA A 197 -2.96 -22.13 -4.55
CA ALA A 197 -1.77 -22.97 -4.59
C ALA A 197 -1.56 -23.81 -3.32
N VAL A 198 -1.87 -23.24 -2.13
CA VAL A 198 -1.82 -23.98 -0.85
C VAL A 198 -3.11 -24.75 -0.52
N GLY A 199 -4.07 -24.81 -1.45
CA GLY A 199 -5.33 -25.56 -1.29
C GLY A 199 -6.38 -24.91 -0.37
N ARG A 200 -6.23 -23.62 -0.03
CA ARG A 200 -7.18 -22.84 0.80
C ARG A 200 -8.23 -22.09 -0.01
N LEU A 201 -8.16 -22.16 -1.34
CA LEU A 201 -9.15 -21.64 -2.28
C LEU A 201 -9.31 -22.65 -3.41
N ALA A 202 -10.54 -23.02 -3.72
CA ALA A 202 -10.83 -24.07 -4.70
C ALA A 202 -10.40 -23.67 -6.13
N LYS A 203 -10.62 -22.42 -6.52
CA LYS A 203 -10.25 -21.86 -7.82
C LYS A 203 -10.11 -20.34 -7.78
N VAL A 204 -9.29 -19.80 -8.68
CA VAL A 204 -9.11 -18.36 -8.88
C VAL A 204 -10.08 -17.88 -9.97
N ALA A 205 -10.82 -16.80 -9.68
CA ALA A 205 -11.67 -16.17 -10.70
C ALA A 205 -10.82 -15.23 -11.59
N VAL A 206 -10.89 -15.47 -12.92
CA VAL A 206 -10.31 -14.61 -13.96
C VAL A 206 -11.44 -13.75 -14.54
N PHE A 207 -11.46 -12.46 -14.22
CA PHE A 207 -12.55 -11.56 -14.61
C PHE A 207 -12.38 -11.04 -16.04
N GLY A 208 -12.99 -11.73 -16.98
CA GLY A 208 -12.92 -11.46 -18.42
C GLY A 208 -11.66 -12.06 -19.08
N ASN A 209 -11.83 -12.44 -20.34
CA ASN A 209 -10.76 -12.93 -21.23
C ASN A 209 -10.86 -12.30 -22.63
N ASP A 210 -11.57 -11.19 -22.73
CA ASP A 210 -11.91 -10.48 -23.96
C ASP A 210 -11.46 -9.00 -23.92
N TYR A 211 -10.56 -8.64 -23.00
CA TYR A 211 -9.93 -7.31 -22.98
C TYR A 211 -8.99 -7.12 -24.19
N PRO A 212 -8.80 -5.87 -24.66
CA PRO A 212 -7.82 -5.55 -25.72
C PRO A 212 -6.39 -5.59 -25.16
N THR A 213 -5.97 -6.74 -24.66
CA THR A 213 -4.66 -7.05 -24.08
C THR A 213 -4.08 -8.29 -24.76
N PRO A 214 -2.79 -8.58 -24.68
CA PRO A 214 -2.15 -9.67 -25.44
C PRO A 214 -2.77 -11.05 -25.22
N ASP A 215 -3.28 -11.35 -24.03
CA ASP A 215 -3.91 -12.64 -23.70
C ASP A 215 -5.40 -12.53 -23.34
N GLY A 216 -5.98 -11.35 -23.55
CA GLY A 216 -7.38 -11.05 -23.28
C GLY A 216 -7.71 -10.80 -21.82
N THR A 217 -6.78 -10.94 -20.88
CA THR A 217 -7.02 -10.72 -19.45
C THR A 217 -6.52 -9.33 -18.98
N GLY A 218 -7.03 -8.87 -17.84
CA GLY A 218 -6.64 -7.56 -17.30
C GLY A 218 -5.14 -7.48 -16.97
N VAL A 219 -4.54 -6.32 -17.25
CA VAL A 219 -3.11 -6.04 -17.02
C VAL A 219 -2.95 -5.05 -15.88
N ARG A 220 -2.11 -5.37 -14.89
CA ARG A 220 -1.84 -4.52 -13.73
C ARG A 220 -0.34 -4.42 -13.44
N ASP A 221 0.08 -3.28 -12.89
CA ASP A 221 1.43 -3.08 -12.38
C ASP A 221 1.51 -3.64 -10.95
N TYR A 222 2.37 -4.64 -10.75
CA TYR A 222 2.62 -5.26 -9.46
C TYR A 222 3.97 -4.80 -8.94
N ILE A 223 3.95 -4.20 -7.75
CA ILE A 223 5.15 -3.69 -7.10
C ILE A 223 5.46 -4.47 -5.83
N HIS A 224 6.73 -4.82 -5.67
CA HIS A 224 7.17 -5.55 -4.50
C HIS A 224 7.04 -4.69 -3.24
N VAL A 225 6.53 -5.28 -2.14
CA VAL A 225 6.32 -4.58 -0.87
C VAL A 225 7.59 -3.96 -0.29
N LEU A 226 8.76 -4.56 -0.54
CA LEU A 226 10.06 -4.01 -0.12
C LEU A 226 10.45 -2.76 -0.92
N ASP A 227 10.11 -2.70 -2.22
CA ASP A 227 10.30 -1.49 -3.02
C ASP A 227 9.38 -0.36 -2.55
N LEU A 228 8.16 -0.68 -2.11
CA LEU A 228 7.27 0.28 -1.47
C LEU A 228 7.86 0.80 -0.15
N ALA A 229 8.39 -0.09 0.70
CA ALA A 229 9.04 0.31 1.95
C ALA A 229 10.20 1.29 1.69
N GLU A 230 11.04 1.01 0.69
CA GLU A 230 12.12 1.92 0.26
C GLU A 230 11.58 3.26 -0.24
N GLY A 231 10.48 3.26 -1.01
CA GLY A 231 9.83 4.48 -1.49
C GLY A 231 9.37 5.39 -0.35
N HIS A 232 8.78 4.81 0.71
CA HIS A 232 8.35 5.57 1.90
C HIS A 232 9.55 6.16 2.67
N ALA A 233 10.63 5.39 2.80
CA ALA A 233 11.85 5.88 3.44
C ALA A 233 12.49 7.04 2.66
N ARG A 234 12.59 6.92 1.32
CA ARG A 234 13.11 7.98 0.46
C ARG A 234 12.23 9.23 0.44
N ALA A 235 10.93 9.09 0.60
CA ALA A 235 10.02 10.23 0.71
C ALA A 235 10.32 11.07 1.98
N LEU A 236 10.65 10.44 3.11
CA LEU A 236 11.13 11.15 4.31
C LEU A 236 12.45 11.88 4.04
N ASP A 237 13.42 11.20 3.42
CA ASP A 237 14.72 11.78 3.10
C ASP A 237 14.58 12.97 2.13
N PHE A 238 13.67 12.85 1.15
CA PHE A 238 13.35 13.93 0.21
C PHE A 238 12.83 15.17 0.94
N MET A 239 11.85 15.04 1.83
CA MET A 239 11.32 16.17 2.59
C MET A 239 12.36 16.77 3.55
N ALA A 240 13.21 15.94 4.15
CA ALA A 240 14.29 16.41 5.01
C ALA A 240 15.34 17.24 4.24
N LYS A 241 15.61 16.86 2.98
CA LYS A 241 16.61 17.51 2.13
C LYS A 241 16.08 18.76 1.42
N HIS A 242 14.85 18.72 0.95
CA HIS A 242 14.31 19.71 0.01
C HIS A 242 13.26 20.64 0.63
N ASP A 243 12.78 20.33 1.83
CA ASP A 243 11.73 21.08 2.57
C ASP A 243 10.52 21.45 1.68
N ARG A 244 10.04 20.49 0.90
CA ARG A 244 8.87 20.67 0.03
C ARG A 244 7.99 19.45 -0.01
N SER A 245 6.71 19.67 -0.33
CA SER A 245 5.73 18.64 -0.60
C SER A 245 5.79 18.19 -2.06
N ASP A 246 5.41 16.95 -2.31
CA ASP A 246 5.31 16.39 -3.67
C ASP A 246 4.39 15.15 -3.72
N VAL A 247 4.16 14.64 -4.94
CA VAL A 247 3.43 13.40 -5.20
C VAL A 247 4.27 12.52 -6.12
N PHE A 248 4.33 11.21 -5.87
CA PHE A 248 5.07 10.27 -6.70
C PHE A 248 4.29 8.99 -6.96
N ASN A 249 4.34 8.52 -8.19
CA ASN A 249 3.89 7.18 -8.55
C ASN A 249 4.96 6.14 -8.19
N LEU A 250 4.55 5.09 -7.49
CA LEU A 250 5.40 3.94 -7.23
C LEU A 250 4.82 2.70 -7.93
N GLY A 251 5.45 2.32 -9.01
CA GLY A 251 5.15 1.14 -9.81
C GLY A 251 6.39 0.67 -10.55
N THR A 252 6.32 -0.50 -11.14
CA THR A 252 7.44 -1.04 -11.94
C THR A 252 7.57 -0.36 -13.30
N GLY A 253 6.50 0.29 -13.77
CA GLY A 253 6.40 0.83 -15.13
C GLY A 253 6.08 -0.25 -16.16
N GLN A 254 5.74 -1.44 -15.70
CA GLN A 254 5.37 -2.59 -16.54
C GLN A 254 4.10 -3.23 -16.01
N GLY A 255 3.22 -3.61 -16.91
CA GLY A 255 2.01 -4.35 -16.56
C GLY A 255 2.21 -5.85 -16.76
N SER A 256 1.60 -6.64 -15.88
CA SER A 256 1.52 -8.11 -16.03
C SER A 256 0.08 -8.55 -16.06
N SER A 257 -0.24 -9.52 -16.93
CA SER A 257 -1.59 -10.03 -17.09
C SER A 257 -1.95 -11.08 -16.02
N VAL A 258 -3.26 -11.34 -15.87
CA VAL A 258 -3.72 -12.37 -14.93
C VAL A 258 -3.18 -13.76 -15.31
N LEU A 259 -3.14 -14.09 -16.61
CA LEU A 259 -2.64 -15.39 -17.08
C LEU A 259 -1.13 -15.53 -16.93
N GLU A 260 -0.36 -14.44 -17.10
CA GLU A 260 1.09 -14.43 -16.79
C GLU A 260 1.36 -14.74 -15.33
N ILE A 261 0.60 -14.12 -14.41
CA ILE A 261 0.72 -14.40 -12.96
C ILE A 261 0.39 -15.86 -12.66
N LEU A 262 -0.72 -16.39 -13.19
CA LEU A 262 -1.09 -17.79 -12.99
C LEU A 262 -0.02 -18.76 -13.53
N LYS A 263 0.52 -18.48 -14.73
CA LYS A 263 1.59 -19.27 -15.34
C LYS A 263 2.83 -19.29 -14.45
N LEU A 264 3.27 -18.12 -14.00
CA LEU A 264 4.46 -18.01 -13.18
C LEU A 264 4.26 -18.64 -11.79
N ALA A 265 3.10 -18.43 -11.16
CA ALA A 265 2.77 -19.04 -9.88
C ALA A 265 2.74 -20.57 -9.92
N ARG A 266 2.22 -21.17 -11.00
CA ARG A 266 2.28 -22.62 -11.22
C ARG A 266 3.72 -23.11 -11.36
N ALA A 267 4.54 -22.40 -12.13
CA ALA A 267 5.95 -22.75 -12.32
C ALA A 267 6.74 -22.67 -11.01
N THR A 268 6.54 -21.59 -10.19
CA THR A 268 7.25 -21.39 -8.92
C THR A 268 6.79 -22.39 -7.85
N SER A 269 5.48 -22.61 -7.71
CA SER A 269 4.94 -23.47 -6.64
C SER A 269 5.03 -24.96 -6.95
N GLY A 270 5.10 -25.34 -8.23
CA GLY A 270 4.94 -26.73 -8.68
C GLY A 270 3.52 -27.27 -8.44
N LYS A 271 2.54 -26.39 -8.17
CA LYS A 271 1.16 -26.75 -7.88
C LYS A 271 0.24 -26.50 -9.06
N GLU A 272 -0.77 -27.34 -9.20
CA GLU A 272 -1.91 -27.01 -10.01
C GLU A 272 -2.71 -25.89 -9.32
N ILE A 273 -2.98 -24.79 -10.04
CA ILE A 273 -3.79 -23.68 -9.56
C ILE A 273 -5.00 -23.58 -10.46
N PRO A 274 -6.15 -24.13 -10.04
CA PRO A 274 -7.38 -24.07 -10.82
C PRO A 274 -7.85 -22.63 -11.01
N ALA A 275 -8.26 -22.28 -12.22
CA ALA A 275 -8.77 -20.95 -12.54
C ALA A 275 -10.03 -21.06 -13.40
N GLU A 276 -10.95 -20.14 -13.22
CA GLU A 276 -12.21 -20.07 -13.97
C GLU A 276 -12.40 -18.67 -14.55
N ILE A 277 -12.73 -18.60 -15.84
CA ILE A 277 -13.10 -17.34 -16.48
C ILE A 277 -14.53 -17.00 -16.07
N VAL A 278 -14.70 -15.80 -15.54
CA VAL A 278 -16.00 -15.23 -15.14
C VAL A 278 -16.21 -13.90 -15.85
N PRO A 279 -17.45 -13.35 -15.91
CA PRO A 279 -17.71 -12.05 -16.51
C PRO A 279 -16.81 -10.94 -15.96
N ARG A 280 -16.50 -9.93 -16.79
CA ARG A 280 -15.76 -8.73 -16.36
C ARG A 280 -16.41 -8.07 -15.16
N ARG A 281 -15.60 -7.50 -14.27
CA ARG A 281 -16.12 -6.58 -13.24
C ARG A 281 -16.51 -5.25 -13.90
N PRO A 282 -17.68 -4.70 -13.61
CA PRO A 282 -18.00 -3.34 -14.06
C PRO A 282 -16.94 -2.32 -13.59
N GLY A 283 -16.52 -1.44 -14.49
CA GLY A 283 -15.53 -0.41 -14.19
C GLY A 283 -14.08 -0.88 -14.07
N ASP A 284 -13.78 -2.16 -14.37
CA ASP A 284 -12.39 -2.66 -14.31
C ASP A 284 -11.65 -2.32 -15.64
N PRO A 285 -10.62 -1.46 -15.63
CA PRO A 285 -9.91 -1.08 -16.86
C PRO A 285 -9.09 -2.25 -17.42
N ALA A 286 -8.94 -2.30 -18.74
CA ALA A 286 -8.16 -3.34 -19.43
C ALA A 286 -6.70 -3.38 -18.94
N ALA A 287 -6.09 -2.22 -18.73
CA ALA A 287 -4.69 -2.14 -18.37
C ALA A 287 -4.40 -0.90 -17.50
N VAL A 288 -3.52 -1.07 -16.50
CA VAL A 288 -3.10 0.03 -15.59
C VAL A 288 -1.65 -0.21 -15.17
N TRP A 289 -0.74 0.75 -15.49
CA TRP A 289 0.64 0.76 -15.01
C TRP A 289 1.18 2.18 -14.89
N ALA A 290 2.20 2.35 -14.03
CA ALA A 290 2.78 3.63 -13.68
C ALA A 290 3.74 4.18 -14.75
N ASP A 291 3.79 5.50 -14.89
CA ASP A 291 5.05 6.18 -15.18
C ASP A 291 5.77 6.43 -13.86
N ASN A 292 6.94 5.82 -13.68
CA ASN A 292 7.76 5.98 -12.48
C ASN A 292 8.97 6.93 -12.69
N SER A 293 9.02 7.62 -13.80
CA SER A 293 10.15 8.48 -14.20
C SER A 293 10.43 9.57 -13.16
N LYS A 294 9.38 10.18 -12.60
CA LYS A 294 9.51 11.20 -11.56
C LYS A 294 10.10 10.62 -10.27
N ALA A 295 9.64 9.46 -9.82
CA ALA A 295 10.21 8.79 -8.65
C ALA A 295 11.68 8.44 -8.87
N ARG A 296 12.06 8.00 -10.08
CA ARG A 296 13.47 7.71 -10.42
C ARG A 296 14.35 8.95 -10.39
N THR A 297 13.91 10.04 -11.00
CA THR A 297 14.73 11.25 -11.17
C THR A 297 14.77 12.14 -9.94
N VAL A 298 13.68 12.22 -9.17
CA VAL A 298 13.52 13.15 -8.05
C VAL A 298 13.75 12.48 -6.70
N LEU A 299 13.16 11.30 -6.45
CA LEU A 299 13.43 10.53 -5.23
C LEU A 299 14.69 9.67 -5.32
N GLY A 300 15.25 9.47 -6.52
CA GLY A 300 16.31 8.49 -6.75
C GLY A 300 15.83 7.05 -6.47
N TRP A 301 14.52 6.83 -6.51
CA TRP A 301 13.91 5.52 -6.26
C TRP A 301 13.70 4.77 -7.58
N GLN A 302 13.93 3.47 -7.54
CA GLN A 302 13.57 2.56 -8.64
C GLN A 302 13.20 1.19 -8.07
N PRO A 303 12.27 0.46 -8.72
CA PRO A 303 11.95 -0.91 -8.32
C PRO A 303 13.18 -1.80 -8.54
N ARG A 304 13.44 -2.69 -7.58
CA ARG A 304 14.55 -3.66 -7.62
C ARG A 304 14.07 -5.07 -7.92
N TYR A 305 12.80 -5.34 -7.60
CA TYR A 305 12.21 -6.67 -7.69
C TYR A 305 11.19 -6.72 -8.83
N GLY A 306 11.30 -7.72 -9.69
CA GLY A 306 10.36 -7.97 -10.76
C GLY A 306 9.24 -8.94 -10.36
N LEU A 307 8.40 -9.31 -11.34
CA LEU A 307 7.27 -10.22 -11.11
C LEU A 307 7.72 -11.58 -10.56
N LYS A 308 8.90 -12.07 -10.98
CA LYS A 308 9.41 -13.36 -10.50
C LYS A 308 9.66 -13.33 -9.00
N GLU A 309 10.39 -12.34 -8.51
CA GLU A 309 10.69 -12.19 -7.08
C GLU A 309 9.42 -11.94 -6.26
N ILE A 310 8.45 -11.19 -6.82
CA ILE A 310 7.14 -11.00 -6.19
C ILE A 310 6.43 -12.35 -6.00
N ILE A 311 6.41 -13.21 -7.01
CA ILE A 311 5.76 -14.52 -6.93
C ILE A 311 6.53 -15.47 -6.02
N ASP A 312 7.88 -15.49 -6.11
CA ASP A 312 8.73 -16.35 -5.28
C ASP A 312 8.56 -16.04 -3.79
N THR A 313 8.61 -14.75 -3.41
CA THR A 313 8.45 -14.34 -2.02
C THR A 313 7.02 -14.53 -1.52
N SER A 314 6.02 -14.24 -2.35
CA SER A 314 4.62 -14.54 -2.02
C SER A 314 4.40 -16.02 -1.76
N TRP A 315 4.98 -16.89 -2.60
CA TRP A 315 4.88 -18.33 -2.43
C TRP A 315 5.58 -18.80 -1.14
N ALA A 316 6.81 -18.33 -0.89
CA ALA A 316 7.55 -18.68 0.33
C ALA A 316 6.74 -18.34 1.60
N TRP A 317 6.16 -17.14 1.65
CA TRP A 317 5.31 -16.72 2.77
C TRP A 317 4.04 -17.59 2.91
N HIS A 318 3.22 -17.68 1.88
CA HIS A 318 1.94 -18.38 1.97
C HIS A 318 2.09 -19.90 2.16
N ASN A 319 3.16 -20.50 1.64
CA ASN A 319 3.44 -21.93 1.84
C ASN A 319 3.93 -22.20 3.27
N GLY A 320 4.73 -21.30 3.84
CA GLY A 320 5.20 -21.38 5.22
C GLY A 320 4.15 -20.97 6.26
N HIS A 321 3.21 -20.09 5.87
CA HIS A 321 2.21 -19.50 6.76
C HIS A 321 0.81 -19.54 6.12
N PRO A 322 0.25 -20.72 5.82
CA PRO A 322 -1.02 -20.83 5.09
C PRO A 322 -2.22 -20.25 5.85
N ASP A 323 -2.11 -20.10 7.16
CA ASP A 323 -3.11 -19.49 8.04
C ASP A 323 -2.67 -18.09 8.55
N GLY A 324 -1.60 -17.52 7.99
CA GLY A 324 -1.05 -16.20 8.34
C GLY A 324 -0.27 -16.20 9.65
N PHE A 325 -0.34 -15.08 10.36
CA PHE A 325 0.24 -14.96 11.70
C PHE A 325 -0.62 -15.78 12.67
N VAL A 326 -0.14 -16.95 13.05
CA VAL A 326 -0.81 -17.82 14.03
C VAL A 326 -0.65 -17.18 15.41
N LYS A 327 -1.77 -17.07 16.14
CA LYS A 327 -1.75 -16.70 17.55
C LYS A 327 -1.56 -17.95 18.42
#